data_dd971f0e23c77487ce0532b375c50f7c
#
_entry.id   dd971f0e23c77487ce0532b375c50f7c
#
_cell.length_a   1.000
_cell.length_b   1.000
_cell.length_c   1.000
_cell.angle_alpha   90.00
_cell.angle_beta   90.00
_cell.angle_gamma   90.00
#
_symmetry.space_group_name_H-M   'P 1'
#
loop_
_entity.id
_entity.type
_entity.pdbx_description
1 polymer ?
#
loop_
_entity_poly.entity_id
_entity_poly.type
_entity_poly.pdbx_seq_one_letter_code
_entity_poly.pdbx_strand_id
1 'polypeptide(L)'
;MILLNSFLIFLLGVCLGSFANVCIYRLPKDKQIISGRSLCPKCKKKINWYDNLPLISFIILNRRCRNCKKTISSRYFIVELITGITFFIIYLNFDNLYTIIFLSILALILIMIFFIDLENFIIPDSLNFAIMGLAIIKNFFPNFNTSLVHDINQSIIGGIIGYLTIWLIIFLYKAIKKIDGMGLGDAKLMAGIGLLFGWQSIPLVLFISSILGLVFVIPSLIKKQKNMRSEIPFGPFIIISLLIYFVIGDFLYTLILV
;
A
#
# COMPACT_ATOMS: atom_id res chain seq x y z
N MET A 1 -21.00 23.66 1.02
CA MET A 1 -19.51 23.70 0.97
C MET A 1 -18.87 22.34 1.17
N ILE A 2 -19.24 21.56 2.19
CA ILE A 2 -18.63 20.24 2.48
C ILE A 2 -18.67 19.29 1.29
N LEU A 3 -19.83 19.12 0.63
CA LEU A 3 -19.99 18.23 -0.53
C LEU A 3 -19.11 18.63 -1.71
N LEU A 4 -18.92 19.91 -1.97
CA LEU A 4 -18.05 20.38 -3.05
C LEU A 4 -16.59 20.09 -2.73
N ASN A 5 -16.15 20.36 -1.52
CA ASN A 5 -14.78 20.10 -1.08
C ASN A 5 -14.46 18.61 -1.08
N SER A 6 -15.36 17.75 -0.59
CA SER A 6 -15.17 16.31 -0.61
C SER A 6 -15.09 15.74 -2.03
N PHE A 7 -15.86 16.29 -2.97
CA PHE A 7 -15.77 15.93 -4.38
C PHE A 7 -14.43 16.35 -5.01
N LEU A 8 -13.93 17.55 -4.68
CA LEU A 8 -12.62 18.02 -5.15
C LEU A 8 -11.48 17.14 -4.60
N ILE A 9 -11.56 16.73 -3.34
CA ILE A 9 -10.58 15.80 -2.74
C ILE A 9 -10.64 14.42 -3.40
N PHE A 10 -11.84 13.93 -3.71
CA PHE A 10 -12.00 12.70 -4.51
C PHE A 10 -11.30 12.83 -5.87
N LEU A 11 -11.53 13.91 -6.61
CA LEU A 11 -10.89 14.15 -7.91
C LEU A 11 -9.35 14.23 -7.77
N LEU A 12 -8.86 14.90 -6.75
CA LEU A 12 -7.42 14.94 -6.45
C LEU A 12 -6.88 13.52 -6.23
N GLY A 13 -7.58 12.71 -5.44
CA GLY A 13 -7.20 11.32 -5.19
C GLY A 13 -7.18 10.49 -6.47
N VAL A 14 -8.18 10.67 -7.35
CA VAL A 14 -8.23 9.99 -8.65
C VAL A 14 -7.05 10.40 -9.56
N CYS A 15 -6.68 11.68 -9.58
CA CYS A 15 -5.52 12.17 -10.34
C CYS A 15 -4.20 11.61 -9.79
N LEU A 16 -4.03 11.59 -8.46
CA LEU A 16 -2.86 10.99 -7.82
C LEU A 16 -2.82 9.47 -7.99
N GLY A 17 -3.97 8.81 -8.05
CA GLY A 17 -4.10 7.39 -8.40
C GLY A 17 -3.61 7.10 -9.83
N SER A 18 -3.88 8.00 -10.77
CA SER A 18 -3.33 7.89 -12.13
C SER A 18 -1.79 8.01 -12.13
N PHE A 19 -1.24 8.91 -11.32
CA PHE A 19 0.21 9.00 -11.10
C PHE A 19 0.76 7.74 -10.40
N ALA A 20 0.06 7.22 -9.40
CA ALA A 20 0.42 5.96 -8.73
C ALA A 20 0.53 4.80 -9.72
N ASN A 21 -0.34 4.71 -10.72
CA ASN A 21 -0.23 3.72 -11.79
C ASN A 21 1.08 3.82 -12.59
N VAL A 22 1.61 5.02 -12.78
CA VAL A 22 2.93 5.23 -13.41
C VAL A 22 4.03 4.71 -12.52
N CYS A 23 3.96 5.01 -11.20
CA CYS A 23 4.92 4.52 -10.20
C CYS A 23 4.90 2.99 -10.11
N ILE A 24 3.71 2.37 -10.03
CA ILE A 24 3.52 0.91 -9.98
C ILE A 24 4.16 0.23 -11.20
N TYR A 25 4.07 0.83 -12.37
CA TYR A 25 4.67 0.26 -13.57
C TYR A 25 6.17 0.49 -13.68
N ARG A 26 6.69 1.64 -13.20
CA ARG A 26 8.06 2.09 -13.43
C ARG A 26 9.03 1.69 -12.32
N LEU A 27 8.62 1.79 -11.03
CA LEU A 27 9.48 1.49 -9.89
C LEU A 27 10.09 0.08 -9.93
N PRO A 28 9.31 -0.99 -10.19
CA PRO A 28 9.88 -2.34 -10.23
C PRO A 28 10.86 -2.58 -11.38
N LYS A 29 10.98 -1.64 -12.31
CA LYS A 29 11.83 -1.73 -13.51
C LYS A 29 12.96 -0.71 -13.52
N ASP A 30 13.19 -0.06 -12.39
CA ASP A 30 14.21 1.00 -12.22
C ASP A 30 14.12 2.11 -13.29
N LYS A 31 12.89 2.41 -13.75
CA LYS A 31 12.64 3.45 -14.73
C LYS A 31 12.39 4.79 -14.08
N GLN A 32 12.90 5.85 -14.69
CA GLN A 32 12.66 7.22 -14.24
C GLN A 32 11.16 7.52 -14.18
N ILE A 33 10.68 8.03 -13.02
CA ILE A 33 9.27 8.32 -12.76
C ILE A 33 8.85 9.61 -13.45
N ILE A 34 9.68 10.65 -13.38
CA ILE A 34 9.35 12.04 -13.76
C ILE A 34 9.50 12.28 -15.26
N SER A 35 10.36 11.54 -15.96
CA SER A 35 10.63 11.77 -17.37
C SER A 35 9.80 10.88 -18.29
N GLY A 36 9.24 11.51 -19.33
CA GLY A 36 8.57 10.82 -20.43
C GLY A 36 7.04 10.79 -20.34
N ARG A 37 6.41 10.88 -21.52
CA ARG A 37 4.95 10.81 -21.67
C ARG A 37 4.42 9.41 -21.43
N SER A 38 3.14 9.30 -21.07
CA SER A 38 2.44 8.02 -21.00
C SER A 38 2.41 7.34 -22.36
N LEU A 39 2.83 6.08 -22.41
CA LEU A 39 2.89 5.26 -23.61
C LEU A 39 2.01 4.04 -23.45
N CYS A 40 1.35 3.62 -24.50
CA CYS A 40 0.69 2.31 -24.50
C CYS A 40 1.74 1.19 -24.35
N PRO A 41 1.65 0.30 -23.35
CA PRO A 41 2.65 -0.75 -23.14
C PRO A 41 2.70 -1.75 -24.31
N LYS A 42 1.65 -1.85 -25.11
CA LYS A 42 1.54 -2.80 -26.22
C LYS A 42 2.06 -2.23 -27.56
N CYS A 43 1.62 -1.02 -27.96
CA CYS A 43 2.01 -0.44 -29.24
C CYS A 43 3.06 0.68 -29.14
N LYS A 44 3.48 1.05 -27.91
CA LYS A 44 4.47 2.10 -27.60
C LYS A 44 4.11 3.51 -28.16
N LYS A 45 2.92 3.70 -28.72
CA LYS A 45 2.46 5.03 -29.12
C LYS A 45 2.14 5.90 -27.92
N LYS A 46 2.39 7.20 -28.04
CA LYS A 46 2.08 8.21 -27.03
C LYS A 46 0.58 8.27 -26.81
N ILE A 47 0.16 8.35 -25.54
CA ILE A 47 -1.23 8.53 -25.13
C ILE A 47 -1.52 10.03 -25.16
N ASN A 48 -2.62 10.42 -25.79
CA ASN A 48 -3.07 11.80 -25.79
C ASN A 48 -3.53 12.20 -24.40
N TRP A 49 -3.45 13.48 -24.06
CA TRP A 49 -3.81 13.97 -22.72
C TRP A 49 -5.28 13.65 -22.36
N TYR A 50 -6.21 13.76 -23.32
CA TYR A 50 -7.64 13.45 -23.12
C TYR A 50 -7.91 11.93 -22.97
N ASP A 51 -7.01 11.07 -23.47
CA ASP A 51 -7.06 9.62 -23.25
C ASP A 51 -6.39 9.21 -21.93
N ASN A 52 -5.84 10.17 -21.19
CA ASN A 52 -5.21 9.97 -19.89
C ASN A 52 -6.05 10.59 -18.74
N LEU A 53 -7.29 11.04 -19.03
CA LEU A 53 -8.22 11.50 -18.00
C LEU A 53 -8.61 10.31 -17.12
N PRO A 54 -8.30 10.36 -15.80
CA PRO A 54 -8.51 9.20 -14.93
C PRO A 54 -9.99 8.79 -14.88
N LEU A 55 -10.26 7.50 -14.74
CA LEU A 55 -11.56 6.84 -14.77
C LEU A 55 -12.33 7.06 -16.08
N ILE A 56 -12.46 8.29 -16.53
CA ILE A 56 -13.27 8.71 -17.68
C ILE A 56 -12.75 8.05 -18.97
N SER A 57 -11.46 8.14 -19.22
CA SER A 57 -10.85 7.57 -20.44
C SER A 57 -11.01 6.06 -20.52
N PHE A 58 -10.93 5.37 -19.40
CA PHE A 58 -11.10 3.92 -19.34
C PHE A 58 -12.51 3.50 -19.76
N ILE A 59 -13.53 4.26 -19.33
CA ILE A 59 -14.94 4.01 -19.66
C ILE A 59 -15.20 4.36 -21.14
N ILE A 60 -14.81 5.58 -21.59
CA ILE A 60 -15.04 6.05 -22.98
C ILE A 60 -14.34 5.14 -23.99
N LEU A 61 -13.13 4.68 -23.69
CA LEU A 61 -12.36 3.79 -24.57
C LEU A 61 -12.78 2.31 -24.46
N ASN A 62 -13.83 1.99 -23.69
CA ASN A 62 -14.27 0.60 -23.45
C ASN A 62 -13.09 -0.32 -23.16
N ARG A 63 -12.18 0.10 -22.25
CA ARG A 63 -11.01 -0.66 -21.82
C ARG A 63 -10.03 -0.99 -22.97
N ARG A 64 -10.02 -0.27 -24.08
CA ARG A 64 -9.18 -0.54 -25.26
C ARG A 64 -8.33 0.66 -25.64
N CYS A 65 -7.10 0.40 -26.03
CA CYS A 65 -6.24 1.45 -26.57
C CYS A 65 -6.83 2.03 -27.85
N ARG A 66 -6.90 3.35 -27.99
CA ARG A 66 -7.41 4.03 -29.19
C ARG A 66 -6.69 3.60 -30.48
N ASN A 67 -5.37 3.39 -30.40
CA ASN A 67 -4.55 3.08 -31.56
C ASN A 67 -4.52 1.58 -31.93
N CYS A 68 -4.18 0.70 -30.98
CA CYS A 68 -4.00 -0.73 -31.27
C CYS A 68 -5.17 -1.61 -30.87
N LYS A 69 -6.24 -1.03 -30.29
CA LYS A 69 -7.46 -1.72 -29.83
C LYS A 69 -7.24 -2.84 -28.80
N LYS A 70 -5.99 -3.07 -28.34
CA LYS A 70 -5.70 -4.04 -27.29
C LYS A 70 -6.25 -3.58 -25.95
N THR A 71 -6.63 -4.54 -25.11
CA THR A 71 -7.23 -4.29 -23.79
C THR A 71 -6.26 -3.59 -22.84
N ILE A 72 -6.77 -2.61 -22.11
CA ILE A 72 -6.08 -1.93 -21.00
C ILE A 72 -6.40 -2.71 -19.72
N SER A 73 -5.39 -2.92 -18.87
CA SER A 73 -5.56 -3.61 -17.59
C SER A 73 -6.56 -2.88 -16.68
N SER A 74 -7.46 -3.64 -16.05
CA SER A 74 -8.42 -3.11 -15.08
C SER A 74 -7.75 -2.47 -13.86
N ARG A 75 -6.49 -2.84 -13.57
CA ARG A 75 -5.69 -2.24 -12.50
C ARG A 75 -5.69 -0.71 -12.56
N TYR A 76 -5.54 -0.12 -13.77
CA TYR A 76 -5.52 1.34 -13.92
C TYR A 76 -6.76 1.98 -13.33
N PHE A 77 -7.92 1.47 -13.70
CA PHE A 77 -9.21 1.94 -13.17
C PHE A 77 -9.36 1.70 -11.67
N ILE A 78 -8.97 0.50 -11.20
CA ILE A 78 -9.10 0.11 -9.80
C ILE A 78 -8.22 0.98 -8.90
N VAL A 79 -6.96 1.22 -9.27
CA VAL A 79 -6.04 2.07 -8.50
C VAL A 79 -6.57 3.50 -8.42
N GLU A 80 -7.02 4.08 -9.54
CA GLU A 80 -7.57 5.43 -9.57
C GLU A 80 -8.81 5.55 -8.70
N LEU A 81 -9.73 4.59 -8.79
CA LEU A 81 -10.96 4.58 -8.01
C LEU A 81 -10.70 4.40 -6.51
N ILE A 82 -9.88 3.41 -6.13
CA ILE A 82 -9.53 3.17 -4.72
C ILE A 82 -8.85 4.39 -4.12
N THR A 83 -7.90 5.01 -4.83
CA THR A 83 -7.20 6.20 -4.31
C THR A 83 -8.19 7.37 -4.12
N GLY A 84 -9.09 7.60 -5.08
CA GLY A 84 -10.14 8.61 -4.95
C GLY A 84 -11.06 8.37 -3.77
N ILE A 85 -11.56 7.14 -3.61
CA ILE A 85 -12.44 6.75 -2.50
C ILE A 85 -11.70 6.90 -1.15
N THR A 86 -10.44 6.46 -1.06
CA THR A 86 -9.66 6.56 0.16
C THR A 86 -9.46 8.02 0.58
N PHE A 87 -9.12 8.90 -0.35
CA PHE A 87 -8.99 10.34 -0.08
C PHE A 87 -10.30 10.96 0.38
N PHE A 88 -11.41 10.59 -0.26
CA PHE A 88 -12.74 11.01 0.12
C PHE A 88 -13.10 10.57 1.55
N ILE A 89 -12.84 9.30 1.89
CA ILE A 89 -13.10 8.77 3.24
C ILE A 89 -12.23 9.48 4.28
N ILE A 90 -10.93 9.69 4.01
CA ILE A 90 -10.04 10.42 4.91
C ILE A 90 -10.59 11.83 5.17
N TYR A 91 -10.99 12.55 4.12
CA TYR A 91 -11.53 13.90 4.26
C TYR A 91 -12.82 13.97 5.07
N LEU A 92 -13.68 12.94 5.01
CA LEU A 92 -14.93 12.90 5.79
C LEU A 92 -14.73 12.57 7.27
N ASN A 93 -13.63 11.89 7.61
CA ASN A 93 -13.41 11.41 8.99
C ASN A 93 -12.43 12.27 9.79
N PHE A 94 -11.71 13.18 9.17
CA PHE A 94 -10.71 14.02 9.84
C PHE A 94 -10.91 15.49 9.49
N ASP A 95 -10.86 16.37 10.51
CA ASP A 95 -11.03 17.82 10.36
C ASP A 95 -9.69 18.55 10.19
N ASN A 96 -8.61 17.97 10.73
CA ASN A 96 -7.28 18.59 10.70
C ASN A 96 -6.63 18.41 9.32
N LEU A 97 -6.32 19.52 8.65
CA LEU A 97 -5.69 19.53 7.33
C LEU A 97 -4.35 18.75 7.30
N TYR A 98 -3.54 18.88 8.34
CA TYR A 98 -2.25 18.15 8.42
C TYR A 98 -2.48 16.63 8.47
N THR A 99 -3.46 16.18 9.24
CA THR A 99 -3.86 14.77 9.33
C THR A 99 -4.37 14.25 7.99
N ILE A 100 -5.22 15.02 7.30
CA ILE A 100 -5.76 14.66 5.99
C ILE A 100 -4.62 14.50 4.98
N ILE A 101 -3.71 15.46 4.90
CA ILE A 101 -2.57 15.41 3.96
C ILE A 101 -1.68 14.21 4.28
N PHE A 102 -1.33 14.03 5.56
CA PHE A 102 -0.45 12.95 6.00
C PHE A 102 -1.02 11.57 5.68
N LEU A 103 -2.28 11.32 6.07
CA LEU A 103 -2.95 10.05 5.81
C LEU A 103 -3.17 9.80 4.32
N SER A 104 -3.43 10.86 3.53
CA SER A 104 -3.56 10.75 2.08
C SER A 104 -2.24 10.34 1.41
N ILE A 105 -1.11 10.91 1.83
CA ILE A 105 0.21 10.53 1.32
C ILE A 105 0.55 9.09 1.75
N LEU A 106 0.31 8.76 3.01
CA LEU A 106 0.54 7.40 3.52
C LEU A 106 -0.30 6.37 2.75
N ALA A 107 -1.58 6.62 2.57
CA ALA A 107 -2.49 5.76 1.82
C ALA A 107 -2.02 5.58 0.36
N LEU A 108 -1.58 6.66 -0.29
CA LEU A 108 -1.06 6.60 -1.66
C LEU A 108 0.17 5.68 -1.75
N ILE A 109 1.11 5.77 -0.80
CA ILE A 109 2.29 4.90 -0.75
C ILE A 109 1.89 3.44 -0.50
N LEU A 110 0.97 3.20 0.44
CA LEU A 110 0.49 1.85 0.74
C LEU A 110 -0.23 1.22 -0.47
N ILE A 111 -1.05 1.99 -1.19
CA ILE A 111 -1.69 1.53 -2.43
C ILE A 111 -0.64 1.17 -3.48
N MET A 112 0.40 1.98 -3.65
CA MET A 112 1.50 1.65 -4.58
C MET A 112 2.20 0.35 -4.18
N ILE A 113 2.57 0.18 -2.91
CA ILE A 113 3.21 -1.05 -2.42
C ILE A 113 2.31 -2.26 -2.65
N PHE A 114 1.01 -2.14 -2.30
CA PHE A 114 0.02 -3.19 -2.47
C PHE A 114 0.00 -3.74 -3.90
N PHE A 115 -0.13 -2.86 -4.89
CA PHE A 115 -0.21 -3.29 -6.29
C PHE A 115 1.14 -3.70 -6.88
N ILE A 116 2.25 -3.12 -6.42
CA ILE A 116 3.58 -3.53 -6.86
C ILE A 116 3.86 -4.96 -6.37
N ASP A 117 3.63 -5.23 -5.09
CA ASP A 117 3.89 -6.55 -4.54
C ASP A 117 2.94 -7.61 -5.10
N LEU A 118 1.67 -7.27 -5.31
CA LEU A 118 0.70 -8.16 -5.94
C LEU A 118 1.08 -8.59 -7.37
N GLU A 119 1.77 -7.72 -8.13
CA GLU A 119 2.14 -8.00 -9.53
C GLU A 119 3.58 -8.48 -9.71
N ASN A 120 4.51 -8.04 -8.86
CA ASN A 120 5.94 -8.25 -9.07
C ASN A 120 6.62 -9.00 -7.91
N PHE A 121 5.92 -9.26 -6.79
CA PHE A 121 6.46 -9.93 -5.59
C PHE A 121 7.66 -9.20 -4.98
N ILE A 122 7.71 -7.88 -5.10
CA ILE A 122 8.75 -7.02 -4.54
C ILE A 122 8.16 -5.76 -3.93
N ILE A 123 8.79 -5.27 -2.87
CA ILE A 123 8.49 -3.97 -2.26
C ILE A 123 9.70 -3.06 -2.49
N PRO A 124 9.56 -1.99 -3.31
CA PRO A 124 10.66 -1.07 -3.59
C PRO A 124 11.15 -0.36 -2.33
N ASP A 125 12.45 -0.32 -2.13
CA ASP A 125 13.08 0.33 -0.98
C ASP A 125 12.72 1.82 -0.87
N SER A 126 12.57 2.50 -2.01
CA SER A 126 12.17 3.91 -2.05
C SER A 126 10.83 4.17 -1.37
N LEU A 127 9.85 3.26 -1.51
CA LEU A 127 8.55 3.38 -0.86
C LEU A 127 8.63 3.04 0.64
N ASN A 128 9.42 2.04 1.01
CA ASN A 128 9.68 1.74 2.43
C ASN A 128 10.35 2.91 3.14
N PHE A 129 11.38 3.51 2.54
CA PHE A 129 12.02 4.71 3.09
C PHE A 129 11.09 5.92 3.13
N ALA A 130 10.16 6.05 2.17
CA ALA A 130 9.15 7.10 2.21
C ALA A 130 8.20 6.94 3.42
N ILE A 131 7.77 5.71 3.76
CA ILE A 131 6.98 5.44 4.98
C ILE A 131 7.79 5.78 6.23
N MET A 132 9.05 5.36 6.31
CA MET A 132 9.92 5.69 7.45
C MET A 132 10.13 7.21 7.59
N GLY A 133 10.30 7.90 6.47
CA GLY A 133 10.38 9.37 6.43
C GLY A 133 9.11 10.04 6.95
N LEU A 134 7.94 9.56 6.54
CA LEU A 134 6.65 10.03 7.08
C LEU A 134 6.54 9.78 8.58
N ALA A 135 7.02 8.63 9.07
CA ALA A 135 7.01 8.31 10.49
C ALA A 135 7.89 9.27 11.31
N ILE A 136 8.99 9.76 10.74
CA ILE A 136 9.81 10.79 11.38
C ILE A 136 9.08 12.14 11.36
N ILE A 137 8.53 12.52 10.21
CA ILE A 137 7.84 13.81 10.01
C ILE A 137 6.65 13.94 10.98
N LYS A 138 5.89 12.88 11.23
CA LYS A 138 4.72 12.93 12.14
C LYS A 138 5.09 13.45 13.54
N ASN A 139 6.30 13.17 14.03
CA ASN A 139 6.71 13.57 15.37
C ASN A 139 6.87 15.10 15.52
N PHE A 140 6.98 15.82 14.41
CA PHE A 140 7.01 17.29 14.41
C PHE A 140 5.62 17.93 14.40
N PHE A 141 4.57 17.13 14.24
CA PHE A 141 3.17 17.58 14.20
C PHE A 141 2.34 16.86 15.29
N PRO A 142 2.35 17.32 16.53
CA PRO A 142 1.79 16.60 17.68
C PRO A 142 0.26 16.46 17.68
N ASN A 143 -0.47 17.12 16.79
CA ASN A 143 -1.92 17.20 16.79
C ASN A 143 -2.62 16.18 15.86
N PHE A 144 -2.02 15.02 15.64
CA PHE A 144 -2.73 13.93 14.95
C PHE A 144 -3.71 13.24 15.89
N ASN A 145 -5.02 13.48 15.72
CA ASN A 145 -6.07 12.71 16.42
C ASN A 145 -6.24 11.33 15.73
N THR A 146 -5.24 10.47 15.86
CA THR A 146 -5.24 9.13 15.23
C THR A 146 -4.56 8.14 16.17
N SER A 147 -4.71 6.84 15.88
CA SER A 147 -4.00 5.73 16.53
C SER A 147 -2.47 5.74 16.29
N LEU A 148 -1.93 6.81 15.71
CA LEU A 148 -0.49 6.97 15.51
C LEU A 148 0.20 7.25 16.84
N VAL A 149 1.30 6.56 17.09
CA VAL A 149 2.11 6.76 18.31
C VAL A 149 2.82 8.11 18.24
N HIS A 150 2.66 8.91 19.29
CA HIS A 150 3.29 10.24 19.41
C HIS A 150 4.62 10.21 20.18
N ASP A 151 4.86 9.17 20.98
CA ASP A 151 6.12 9.01 21.71
C ASP A 151 7.23 8.48 20.79
N ILE A 152 8.31 9.25 20.69
CA ILE A 152 9.48 8.92 19.86
C ILE A 152 10.08 7.57 20.29
N ASN A 153 10.14 7.29 21.60
CA ASN A 153 10.71 6.05 22.10
C ASN A 153 9.88 4.84 21.65
N GLN A 154 8.56 4.91 21.78
CA GLN A 154 7.66 3.86 21.31
C GLN A 154 7.72 3.69 19.79
N SER A 155 7.88 4.78 19.06
CA SER A 155 8.07 4.78 17.61
C SER A 155 9.34 4.03 17.22
N ILE A 156 10.49 4.38 17.81
CA ILE A 156 11.78 3.73 17.53
C ILE A 156 11.75 2.25 17.92
N ILE A 157 11.26 1.93 19.13
CA ILE A 157 11.11 0.55 19.61
C ILE A 157 10.22 -0.23 18.65
N GLY A 158 9.10 0.34 18.21
CA GLY A 158 8.20 -0.27 17.25
C GLY A 158 8.88 -0.58 15.91
N GLY A 159 9.65 0.35 15.39
CA GLY A 159 10.41 0.16 14.14
C GLY A 159 11.46 -0.96 14.26
N ILE A 160 12.20 -1.00 15.35
CA ILE A 160 13.20 -2.05 15.61
C ILE A 160 12.51 -3.41 15.76
N ILE A 161 11.48 -3.51 16.57
CA ILE A 161 10.72 -4.77 16.78
C ILE A 161 10.09 -5.22 15.47
N GLY A 162 9.47 -4.30 14.71
CA GLY A 162 8.85 -4.60 13.43
C GLY A 162 9.84 -5.19 12.42
N TYR A 163 11.04 -4.61 12.32
CA TYR A 163 12.10 -5.15 11.46
C TYR A 163 12.59 -6.51 11.95
N LEU A 164 12.94 -6.59 13.23
CA LEU A 164 13.57 -7.79 13.79
C LEU A 164 12.64 -9.01 13.78
N THR A 165 11.33 -8.84 13.97
CA THR A 165 10.38 -9.96 13.95
C THR A 165 10.33 -10.64 12.59
N ILE A 166 10.19 -9.88 11.50
CA ILE A 166 10.20 -10.46 10.16
C ILE A 166 11.58 -10.97 9.78
N TRP A 167 12.65 -10.21 10.09
CA TRP A 167 14.01 -10.63 9.82
C TRP A 167 14.34 -11.96 10.52
N LEU A 168 13.91 -12.13 11.78
CA LEU A 168 14.11 -13.36 12.52
C LEU A 168 13.36 -14.54 11.87
N ILE A 169 12.13 -14.32 11.42
CA ILE A 169 11.36 -15.36 10.69
C ILE A 169 12.09 -15.77 9.41
N ILE A 170 12.58 -14.80 8.63
CA ILE A 170 13.37 -15.06 7.41
C ILE A 170 14.63 -15.86 7.75
N PHE A 171 15.37 -15.43 8.76
CA PHE A 171 16.63 -16.07 9.18
C PHE A 171 16.40 -17.51 9.64
N LEU A 172 15.43 -17.75 10.50
CA LEU A 172 15.10 -19.09 10.99
C LEU A 172 14.62 -20.01 9.87
N TYR A 173 13.76 -19.50 8.97
CA TYR A 173 13.27 -20.27 7.84
C TYR A 173 14.42 -20.66 6.89
N LYS A 174 15.32 -19.73 6.60
CA LYS A 174 16.51 -19.99 5.76
C LYS A 174 17.47 -20.97 6.43
N ALA A 175 17.66 -20.89 7.75
CA ALA A 175 18.50 -21.83 8.50
C ALA A 175 17.97 -23.27 8.45
N ILE A 176 16.63 -23.44 8.56
CA ILE A 176 15.97 -24.76 8.60
C ILE A 176 15.80 -25.35 7.17
N LYS A 177 15.30 -24.55 6.25
CA LYS A 177 14.88 -25.02 4.91
C LYS A 177 15.93 -24.79 3.81
N LYS A 178 16.96 -23.96 4.06
CA LYS A 178 18.02 -23.57 3.11
C LYS A 178 17.48 -22.90 1.82
N ILE A 179 16.29 -22.31 1.89
CA ILE A 179 15.65 -21.55 0.82
C ILE A 179 15.15 -20.22 1.36
N ASP A 180 15.12 -19.21 0.53
CA ASP A 180 14.56 -17.92 0.89
C ASP A 180 13.03 -18.02 0.87
N GLY A 181 12.37 -17.78 2.00
CA GLY A 181 10.92 -17.93 2.14
C GLY A 181 10.14 -16.62 2.05
N MET A 182 10.79 -15.47 2.31
CA MET A 182 10.14 -14.16 2.38
C MET A 182 11.15 -13.06 2.03
N GLY A 183 10.69 -11.94 1.46
CA GLY A 183 11.55 -10.83 1.07
C GLY A 183 11.94 -9.92 2.23
N LEU A 184 13.15 -9.34 2.19
CA LEU A 184 13.56 -8.28 3.13
C LEU A 184 12.70 -7.01 3.00
N GLY A 185 11.97 -6.85 1.90
CA GLY A 185 11.01 -5.77 1.70
C GLY A 185 9.91 -5.75 2.74
N ASP A 186 9.39 -6.94 3.11
CA ASP A 186 8.35 -7.09 4.15
C ASP A 186 8.88 -6.68 5.53
N ALA A 187 10.15 -6.99 5.84
CA ALA A 187 10.79 -6.57 7.09
C ALA A 187 10.91 -5.04 7.18
N LYS A 188 11.29 -4.38 6.06
CA LYS A 188 11.36 -2.93 5.99
C LYS A 188 9.97 -2.28 6.08
N LEU A 189 8.95 -2.88 5.46
CA LEU A 189 7.57 -2.43 5.56
C LEU A 189 7.08 -2.50 7.01
N MET A 190 7.32 -3.61 7.69
CA MET A 190 6.96 -3.77 9.11
C MET A 190 7.72 -2.80 10.02
N ALA A 191 8.97 -2.48 9.70
CA ALA A 191 9.69 -1.41 10.41
C ALA A 191 8.98 -0.05 10.25
N GLY A 192 8.56 0.31 9.04
CA GLY A 192 7.80 1.52 8.77
C GLY A 192 6.47 1.57 9.53
N ILE A 193 5.75 0.44 9.58
CA ILE A 193 4.50 0.31 10.36
C ILE A 193 4.77 0.48 11.85
N GLY A 194 5.81 -0.17 12.38
CA GLY A 194 6.19 -0.05 13.77
C GLY A 194 6.61 1.37 14.17
N LEU A 195 7.30 2.10 13.28
CA LEU A 195 7.61 3.51 13.47
C LEU A 195 6.35 4.40 13.51
N LEU A 196 5.31 4.06 12.75
CA LEU A 196 4.06 4.83 12.69
C LEU A 196 3.12 4.51 13.86
N PHE A 197 2.94 3.23 14.18
CA PHE A 197 1.89 2.74 15.08
C PHE A 197 2.44 2.14 16.39
N GLY A 198 3.77 2.12 16.57
CA GLY A 198 4.41 1.56 17.75
C GLY A 198 4.50 0.03 17.74
N TRP A 199 5.24 -0.51 18.73
CA TRP A 199 5.49 -1.96 18.85
C TRP A 199 4.21 -2.78 19.07
N GLN A 200 3.20 -2.18 19.64
CA GLN A 200 1.93 -2.80 19.97
C GLN A 200 1.13 -3.22 18.73
N SER A 201 1.31 -2.52 17.61
CA SER A 201 0.67 -2.86 16.34
C SER A 201 1.25 -4.14 15.70
N ILE A 202 2.53 -4.46 15.98
CA ILE A 202 3.26 -5.52 15.30
C ILE A 202 2.62 -6.91 15.47
N PRO A 203 2.33 -7.39 16.71
CA PRO A 203 1.73 -8.71 16.89
C PRO A 203 0.39 -8.86 16.19
N LEU A 204 -0.47 -7.83 16.28
CA LEU A 204 -1.80 -7.84 15.68
C LEU A 204 -1.73 -7.83 14.14
N VAL A 205 -0.93 -6.93 13.57
CA VAL A 205 -0.75 -6.86 12.11
C VAL A 205 -0.18 -8.17 11.57
N LEU A 206 0.81 -8.76 12.23
CA LEU A 206 1.38 -10.05 11.82
C LEU A 206 0.37 -11.18 11.93
N PHE A 207 -0.37 -11.26 13.01
CA PHE A 207 -1.37 -12.30 13.23
C PHE A 207 -2.47 -12.24 12.16
N ILE A 208 -3.05 -11.07 11.94
CA ILE A 208 -4.11 -10.89 10.95
C ILE A 208 -3.57 -11.13 9.53
N SER A 209 -2.38 -10.63 9.19
CA SER A 209 -1.79 -10.84 7.86
C SER A 209 -1.50 -12.31 7.57
N SER A 210 -1.08 -13.07 8.60
CA SER A 210 -0.86 -14.51 8.48
C SER A 210 -2.17 -15.28 8.24
N ILE A 211 -3.24 -14.91 8.95
CA ILE A 211 -4.56 -15.49 8.74
C ILE A 211 -5.08 -15.20 7.33
N LEU A 212 -5.00 -13.93 6.90
CA LEU A 212 -5.44 -13.53 5.56
C LEU A 212 -4.64 -14.25 4.47
N GLY A 213 -3.32 -14.34 4.63
CA GLY A 213 -2.46 -15.10 3.72
C GLY A 213 -2.87 -16.58 3.64
N LEU A 214 -3.12 -17.21 4.78
CA LEU A 214 -3.55 -18.61 4.85
C LEU A 214 -4.91 -18.81 4.17
N VAL A 215 -5.90 -17.97 4.48
CA VAL A 215 -7.23 -18.02 3.87
C VAL A 215 -7.16 -17.87 2.35
N PHE A 216 -6.26 -17.02 1.85
CA PHE A 216 -6.07 -16.83 0.41
C PHE A 216 -5.42 -18.03 -0.28
N VAL A 217 -4.53 -18.73 0.42
CA VAL A 217 -3.73 -19.83 -0.16
C VAL A 217 -4.47 -21.17 -0.12
N ILE A 218 -5.20 -21.46 0.95
CA ILE A 218 -5.88 -22.74 1.15
C ILE A 218 -6.73 -23.19 -0.07
N PRO A 219 -7.59 -22.35 -0.68
CA PRO A 219 -8.39 -22.77 -1.82
C PRO A 219 -7.55 -23.18 -3.04
N SER A 220 -6.40 -22.55 -3.23
CA SER A 220 -5.50 -22.85 -4.36
C SER A 220 -4.71 -24.14 -4.14
N LEU A 221 -4.38 -24.45 -2.88
CA LEU A 221 -3.74 -25.72 -2.50
C LEU A 221 -4.71 -26.90 -2.64
N ILE A 222 -5.95 -26.75 -2.17
CA ILE A 222 -7.00 -27.79 -2.29
C ILE A 222 -7.26 -28.15 -3.76
N LYS A 223 -7.30 -27.15 -4.64
CA LYS A 223 -7.47 -27.35 -6.09
C LYS A 223 -6.21 -27.85 -6.81
N LYS A 224 -5.11 -28.11 -6.11
CA LYS A 224 -3.79 -28.52 -6.68
C LYS A 224 -3.28 -27.56 -7.78
N GLN A 225 -3.75 -26.32 -7.80
CA GLN A 225 -3.34 -25.29 -8.79
C GLN A 225 -2.04 -24.63 -8.45
N LYS A 226 -1.64 -24.65 -7.17
CA LYS A 226 -0.36 -24.13 -6.67
C LYS A 226 0.35 -25.21 -5.87
N ASN A 227 1.67 -25.31 -6.05
CA ASN A 227 2.53 -26.11 -5.17
C ASN A 227 2.80 -25.33 -3.88
N MET A 228 3.14 -26.02 -2.77
CA MET A 228 3.55 -25.39 -1.51
C MET A 228 4.80 -24.48 -1.64
N ARG A 229 5.48 -24.50 -2.78
CA ARG A 229 6.67 -23.66 -3.09
C ARG A 229 6.33 -22.43 -3.96
N SER A 230 5.04 -22.18 -4.26
CA SER A 230 4.69 -21.00 -5.04
C SER A 230 4.83 -19.74 -4.17
N GLU A 231 5.52 -18.74 -4.69
CA GLU A 231 5.66 -17.42 -4.05
C GLU A 231 4.28 -16.77 -3.88
N ILE A 232 4.09 -16.11 -2.74
CA ILE A 232 2.86 -15.39 -2.37
C ILE A 232 3.26 -13.99 -1.96
N PRO A 233 2.64 -12.95 -2.54
CA PRO A 233 2.91 -11.58 -2.13
C PRO A 233 2.36 -11.39 -0.71
N PHE A 234 3.22 -11.13 0.27
CA PHE A 234 2.82 -10.95 1.67
C PHE A 234 2.48 -9.50 2.02
N GLY A 235 3.08 -8.54 1.33
CA GLY A 235 2.83 -7.11 1.50
C GLY A 235 1.35 -6.71 1.44
N PRO A 236 0.54 -7.20 0.47
CA PRO A 236 -0.89 -6.93 0.43
C PRO A 236 -1.63 -7.34 1.71
N PHE A 237 -1.27 -8.46 2.32
CA PHE A 237 -1.91 -8.91 3.56
C PHE A 237 -1.48 -8.06 4.75
N ILE A 238 -0.21 -7.62 4.81
CA ILE A 238 0.27 -6.66 5.81
C ILE A 238 -0.51 -5.36 5.71
N ILE A 239 -0.71 -4.83 4.50
CA ILE A 239 -1.42 -3.56 4.28
C ILE A 239 -2.90 -3.67 4.66
N ILE A 240 -3.58 -4.76 4.29
CA ILE A 240 -4.98 -4.98 4.70
C ILE A 240 -5.07 -5.08 6.23
N SER A 241 -4.15 -5.81 6.85
CA SER A 241 -4.09 -5.96 8.31
C SER A 241 -3.85 -4.64 9.01
N LEU A 242 -3.01 -3.79 8.42
CA LEU A 242 -2.77 -2.44 8.91
C LEU A 242 -4.03 -1.58 8.84
N LEU A 243 -4.81 -1.67 7.74
CA LEU A 243 -6.08 -0.95 7.63
C LEU A 243 -7.09 -1.45 8.68
N ILE A 244 -7.16 -2.76 8.91
CA ILE A 244 -8.00 -3.33 9.98
C ILE A 244 -7.53 -2.81 11.34
N TYR A 245 -6.23 -2.84 11.62
CA TYR A 245 -5.67 -2.28 12.86
C TYR A 245 -6.00 -0.80 13.03
N PHE A 246 -5.90 -0.01 11.97
CA PHE A 246 -6.21 1.41 12.01
C PHE A 246 -7.67 1.71 12.39
N VAL A 247 -8.61 0.84 11.96
CA VAL A 247 -10.05 1.02 12.22
C VAL A 247 -10.47 0.45 13.59
N ILE A 248 -9.91 -0.70 13.98
CA ILE A 248 -10.39 -1.49 15.12
C ILE A 248 -9.33 -1.62 16.23
N GLY A 249 -8.12 -1.11 16.02
CA GLY A 249 -6.98 -1.31 16.91
C GLY A 249 -7.25 -0.86 18.35
N ASP A 250 -7.85 0.31 18.52
CA ASP A 250 -8.18 0.83 19.85
C ASP A 250 -9.21 -0.06 20.58
N PHE A 251 -10.19 -0.61 19.85
CA PHE A 251 -11.18 -1.54 20.39
C PHE A 251 -10.55 -2.88 20.75
N LEU A 252 -9.70 -3.43 19.88
CA LEU A 252 -8.99 -4.69 20.14
C LEU A 252 -8.01 -4.56 21.30
N TYR A 253 -7.40 -3.39 21.45
CA TYR A 253 -6.48 -3.10 22.55
C TYR A 253 -7.20 -3.15 23.92
N THR A 254 -8.36 -2.51 24.01
CA THR A 254 -9.20 -2.53 25.21
C THR A 254 -9.71 -3.94 25.53
N LEU A 255 -9.97 -4.76 24.53
CA LEU A 255 -10.48 -6.13 24.70
C LEU A 255 -9.41 -7.13 25.17
N ILE A 256 -8.14 -6.91 24.81
CA ILE A 256 -7.03 -7.85 25.11
C ILE A 256 -6.33 -7.49 26.43
N LEU A 257 -6.39 -6.22 26.86
CA LEU A 257 -5.68 -5.74 28.07
C LEU A 257 -6.60 -5.55 29.28
N VAL A 258 -7.89 -5.80 29.15
CA VAL A 258 -8.87 -5.94 30.23
C VAL A 258 -9.13 -7.41 30.47
#